data_f40cc3a1d3c208150d2d7538a70c1441
#
_entry.id   f40cc3a1d3c208150d2d7538a70c1441
#
_cell.length_a   1.000
_cell.length_b   1.000
_cell.length_c   1.000
_cell.angle_alpha   90.00
_cell.angle_beta   90.00
_cell.angle_gamma   90.00
#
_symmetry.space_group_name_H-M   'P 1'
#
loop_
_entity.id
_entity.type
_entity.pdbx_description
1 polymer ?
#
loop_
_entity_poly.entity_id
_entity_poly.type
_entity_poly.pdbx_seq_one_letter_code
_entity_poly.pdbx_strand_id
1 'polypeptide(L)'
;MWKRLLVVSAVSAAMSSMALAAPLTVGFSQVGSESGWRAAETNVAKSEAEKRGITLKIADGQQKQENQIKAVRSFVAQGVDAIFIAPVVATGWEPVLKEAKDAEIPVFLLDRSIDVKDKSLYMTTVTADNILEGKLIGDWLVKEVNGKPCNVVELQGTVGASVAIDRKKGFAEAIKNAPNIKIIRSQSGDFTRSKGKEVMESFIKAENNGKNICMVYAHNDDMVIGAIQAIKEAGLKPGKDILTGSIDGVPVPDIYKAMIDGEANASVELTPNMAGPAFDALEKYKKDGTMPEKLTLTKSTLYLPDTAKEELEKKKNMGY
;
A
#
# COMPACT_ATOMS: atom_id res chain seq x y z
N MET A 1 40.72 -60.61 53.94
CA MET A 1 39.35 -60.21 53.67
C MET A 1 39.34 -58.79 53.08
N TRP A 2 39.35 -58.61 51.78
CA TRP A 2 39.30 -57.31 51.14
C TRP A 2 37.91 -56.98 50.64
N LYS A 3 37.27 -55.91 51.18
CA LYS A 3 35.99 -55.42 50.72
C LYS A 3 36.26 -54.41 49.55
N ARG A 4 35.80 -54.74 48.34
CA ARG A 4 35.79 -53.85 47.21
C ARG A 4 34.54 -52.96 47.32
N LEU A 5 34.76 -51.62 47.43
CA LEU A 5 33.71 -50.58 47.23
C LEU A 5 33.52 -50.38 45.73
N LEU A 6 32.34 -50.64 45.26
CA LEU A 6 31.85 -50.24 43.93
C LEU A 6 31.30 -48.80 44.03
N VAL A 7 31.99 -47.86 43.39
CA VAL A 7 31.49 -46.50 43.19
C VAL A 7 30.65 -46.50 41.92
N VAL A 8 29.34 -46.38 42.07
CA VAL A 8 28.41 -46.16 40.92
C VAL A 8 28.33 -44.67 40.67
N SER A 9 29.01 -44.22 39.59
CA SER A 9 28.88 -42.86 39.08
C SER A 9 27.58 -42.74 38.28
N ALA A 10 26.57 -42.06 38.83
CA ALA A 10 25.38 -41.68 38.10
C ALA A 10 25.72 -40.48 37.17
N VAL A 11 25.79 -40.74 35.89
CA VAL A 11 25.86 -39.69 34.87
C VAL A 11 24.45 -39.15 34.64
N SER A 12 24.12 -38.00 35.20
CA SER A 12 22.89 -37.26 34.92
C SER A 12 23.01 -36.57 33.55
N ALA A 13 22.44 -37.17 32.52
CA ALA A 13 22.27 -36.54 31.21
C ALA A 13 21.22 -35.42 31.34
N ALA A 14 21.67 -34.18 31.42
CA ALA A 14 20.79 -33.02 31.29
C ALA A 14 20.28 -32.96 29.85
N MET A 15 19.07 -33.46 29.59
CA MET A 15 18.34 -33.19 28.38
C MET A 15 17.91 -31.74 28.44
N SER A 16 18.67 -30.83 27.76
CA SER A 16 18.20 -29.48 27.43
C SER A 16 17.04 -29.64 26.46
N SER A 17 15.81 -29.59 26.96
CA SER A 17 14.64 -29.44 26.11
C SER A 17 14.77 -28.09 25.44
N MET A 18 15.11 -28.07 24.14
CA MET A 18 14.87 -26.90 23.29
C MET A 18 13.35 -26.67 23.32
N ALA A 19 12.91 -25.78 24.17
CA ALA A 19 11.55 -25.25 24.07
C ALA A 19 11.45 -24.55 22.69
N LEU A 20 10.72 -25.19 21.77
CA LEU A 20 10.31 -24.48 20.55
C LEU A 20 9.56 -23.24 21.03
N ALA A 21 10.08 -22.05 20.68
CA ALA A 21 9.37 -20.81 20.95
C ALA A 21 7.97 -20.90 20.32
N ALA A 22 6.95 -20.50 21.07
CA ALA A 22 5.59 -20.48 20.53
C ALA A 22 5.54 -19.59 19.28
N PRO A 23 4.75 -19.95 18.28
CA PRO A 23 4.60 -19.13 17.08
C PRO A 23 4.17 -17.71 17.45
N LEU A 24 4.81 -16.71 16.83
CA LEU A 24 4.41 -15.31 17.00
C LEU A 24 2.96 -15.11 16.54
N THR A 25 2.21 -14.30 17.27
CA THR A 25 0.87 -13.86 16.89
C THR A 25 0.91 -12.38 16.55
N VAL A 26 0.52 -12.01 15.33
CA VAL A 26 0.48 -10.63 14.86
C VAL A 26 -0.95 -10.23 14.55
N GLY A 27 -1.38 -9.08 15.07
CA GLY A 27 -2.64 -8.45 14.70
C GLY A 27 -2.43 -7.51 13.52
N PHE A 28 -3.20 -7.63 12.46
CA PHE A 28 -3.15 -6.70 11.31
C PHE A 28 -4.47 -5.95 11.18
N SER A 29 -4.44 -4.64 11.48
CA SER A 29 -5.55 -3.71 11.25
C SER A 29 -5.45 -3.16 9.83
N GLN A 30 -6.18 -3.80 8.91
CA GLN A 30 -6.23 -3.44 7.48
C GLN A 30 -7.21 -2.28 7.24
N VAL A 31 -6.96 -1.46 6.20
CA VAL A 31 -7.88 -0.39 5.75
C VAL A 31 -9.27 -0.95 5.44
N GLY A 32 -9.30 -1.98 4.60
CA GLY A 32 -10.50 -2.58 4.04
C GLY A 32 -10.17 -3.53 2.91
N SER A 33 -11.06 -3.62 1.94
CA SER A 33 -10.90 -4.34 0.68
C SER A 33 -11.38 -3.47 -0.49
N GLU A 34 -11.07 -2.17 -0.43
CA GLU A 34 -11.58 -1.13 -1.32
C GLU A 34 -11.05 -1.21 -2.74
N SER A 35 -9.91 -1.88 -2.93
CA SER A 35 -9.23 -1.98 -4.22
C SER A 35 -8.63 -3.38 -4.43
N GLY A 36 -8.33 -3.73 -5.68
CA GLY A 36 -7.59 -4.94 -6.03
C GLY A 36 -6.21 -4.98 -5.38
N TRP A 37 -5.51 -3.83 -5.36
CA TRP A 37 -4.21 -3.72 -4.69
C TRP A 37 -4.31 -4.01 -3.19
N ARG A 38 -5.33 -3.49 -2.51
CA ARG A 38 -5.54 -3.73 -1.07
C ARG A 38 -5.83 -5.20 -0.77
N ALA A 39 -6.60 -5.85 -1.62
CA ALA A 39 -6.84 -7.30 -1.53
C ALA A 39 -5.52 -8.09 -1.72
N ALA A 40 -4.68 -7.68 -2.68
CA ALA A 40 -3.37 -8.27 -2.91
C ALA A 40 -2.44 -8.10 -1.70
N GLU A 41 -2.38 -6.92 -1.08
CA GLU A 41 -1.60 -6.69 0.15
C GLU A 41 -2.03 -7.64 1.28
N THR A 42 -3.35 -7.81 1.46
CA THR A 42 -3.89 -8.74 2.46
C THR A 42 -3.48 -10.19 2.16
N ASN A 43 -3.54 -10.62 0.89
CA ASN A 43 -3.16 -11.97 0.49
C ASN A 43 -1.66 -12.21 0.66
N VAL A 44 -0.84 -11.24 0.29
CA VAL A 44 0.62 -11.30 0.49
C VAL A 44 0.95 -11.35 1.98
N ALA A 45 0.30 -10.54 2.82
CA ALA A 45 0.51 -10.57 4.27
C ALA A 45 0.19 -11.95 4.86
N LYS A 46 -0.89 -12.60 4.42
CA LYS A 46 -1.23 -13.99 4.83
C LYS A 46 -0.16 -14.98 4.41
N SER A 47 0.25 -14.93 3.14
CA SER A 47 1.29 -15.82 2.59
C SER A 47 2.64 -15.64 3.30
N GLU A 48 3.04 -14.40 3.57
CA GLU A 48 4.27 -14.11 4.29
C GLU A 48 4.24 -14.59 5.75
N ALA A 49 3.10 -14.46 6.43
CA ALA A 49 2.92 -15.00 7.77
C ALA A 49 2.98 -16.52 7.78
N GLU A 50 2.29 -17.18 6.84
CA GLU A 50 2.28 -18.64 6.71
C GLU A 50 3.70 -19.21 6.48
N LYS A 51 4.46 -18.62 5.56
CA LYS A 51 5.86 -19.02 5.29
C LYS A 51 6.76 -18.95 6.52
N ARG A 52 6.45 -18.08 7.49
CA ARG A 52 7.21 -17.88 8.73
C ARG A 52 6.63 -18.62 9.93
N GLY A 53 5.51 -19.32 9.76
CA GLY A 53 4.81 -19.96 10.88
C GLY A 53 4.21 -18.95 11.87
N ILE A 54 3.91 -17.73 11.42
CA ILE A 54 3.31 -16.67 12.23
C ILE A 54 1.78 -16.77 12.17
N THR A 55 1.11 -16.67 13.32
CA THR A 55 -0.35 -16.57 13.38
C THR A 55 -0.76 -15.13 13.09
N LEU A 56 -1.35 -14.87 11.92
CA LEU A 56 -1.83 -13.54 11.51
C LEU A 56 -3.34 -13.41 11.77
N LYS A 57 -3.72 -12.47 12.63
CA LYS A 57 -5.11 -12.07 12.91
C LYS A 57 -5.43 -10.79 12.17
N ILE A 58 -6.34 -10.83 11.20
CA ILE A 58 -6.68 -9.66 10.39
C ILE A 58 -8.03 -9.09 10.82
N ALA A 59 -8.07 -7.76 10.98
CA ALA A 59 -9.31 -7.01 11.19
C ALA A 59 -9.50 -6.04 10.02
N ASP A 60 -10.66 -6.15 9.36
CA ASP A 60 -11.06 -5.27 8.27
C ASP A 60 -11.62 -3.95 8.84
N GLY A 61 -10.96 -2.84 8.53
CA GLY A 61 -11.37 -1.50 8.96
C GLY A 61 -12.58 -0.95 8.22
N GLN A 62 -12.98 -1.56 7.10
CA GLN A 62 -14.10 -1.10 6.26
C GLN A 62 -13.97 0.39 5.88
N GLN A 63 -12.76 0.84 5.63
CA GLN A 63 -12.38 2.24 5.36
C GLN A 63 -12.78 3.23 6.48
N LYS A 64 -12.91 2.72 7.73
CA LYS A 64 -13.27 3.53 8.90
C LYS A 64 -12.18 3.45 9.96
N GLN A 65 -11.57 4.58 10.28
CA GLN A 65 -10.54 4.65 11.31
C GLN A 65 -11.04 4.16 12.68
N GLU A 66 -12.30 4.44 13.03
CA GLU A 66 -12.88 3.96 14.29
C GLU A 66 -12.86 2.45 14.44
N ASN A 67 -13.06 1.71 13.33
CA ASN A 67 -12.97 0.25 13.31
C ASN A 67 -11.52 -0.21 13.51
N GLN A 68 -10.56 0.48 12.88
CA GLN A 68 -9.15 0.21 13.05
C GLN A 68 -8.68 0.45 14.49
N ILE A 69 -9.13 1.55 15.13
CA ILE A 69 -8.83 1.84 16.53
C ILE A 69 -9.41 0.75 17.44
N LYS A 70 -10.63 0.29 17.20
CA LYS A 70 -11.25 -0.84 17.94
C LYS A 70 -10.44 -2.13 17.75
N ALA A 71 -9.98 -2.39 16.52
CA ALA A 71 -9.15 -3.57 16.21
C ALA A 71 -7.81 -3.53 16.96
N VAL A 72 -7.12 -2.39 16.98
CA VAL A 72 -5.85 -2.23 17.73
C VAL A 72 -6.08 -2.50 19.21
N ARG A 73 -7.11 -1.92 19.83
CA ARG A 73 -7.47 -2.19 21.25
C ARG A 73 -7.76 -3.66 21.49
N SER A 74 -8.46 -4.31 20.56
CA SER A 74 -8.73 -5.76 20.66
C SER A 74 -7.44 -6.59 20.60
N PHE A 75 -6.48 -6.23 19.74
CA PHE A 75 -5.19 -6.89 19.67
C PHE A 75 -4.36 -6.66 20.93
N VAL A 76 -4.39 -5.44 21.50
CA VAL A 76 -3.77 -5.14 22.79
C VAL A 76 -4.35 -6.02 23.89
N ALA A 77 -5.69 -6.11 24.00
CA ALA A 77 -6.36 -6.94 24.98
C ALA A 77 -6.09 -8.44 24.81
N GLN A 78 -5.79 -8.90 23.59
CA GLN A 78 -5.41 -10.28 23.30
C GLN A 78 -3.93 -10.59 23.58
N GLY A 79 -3.11 -9.58 23.88
CA GLY A 79 -1.68 -9.73 24.12
C GLY A 79 -0.92 -10.28 22.90
N VAL A 80 -1.22 -9.79 21.69
CA VAL A 80 -0.48 -10.20 20.49
C VAL A 80 0.98 -9.76 20.55
N ASP A 81 1.87 -10.43 19.84
CA ASP A 81 3.31 -10.14 19.87
C ASP A 81 3.70 -8.87 19.11
N ALA A 82 2.89 -8.45 18.13
CA ALA A 82 3.03 -7.20 17.40
C ALA A 82 1.70 -6.81 16.74
N ILE A 83 1.57 -5.52 16.40
CA ILE A 83 0.43 -5.00 15.65
C ILE A 83 0.94 -4.35 14.36
N PHE A 84 0.39 -4.77 13.22
CA PHE A 84 0.55 -4.11 11.93
C PHE A 84 -0.69 -3.24 11.65
N ILE A 85 -0.48 -2.05 11.09
CA ILE A 85 -1.56 -1.12 10.76
C ILE A 85 -1.31 -0.56 9.36
N ALA A 86 -2.29 -0.68 8.47
CA ALA A 86 -2.38 0.13 7.27
C ALA A 86 -3.40 1.26 7.53
N PRO A 87 -2.97 2.50 7.85
CA PRO A 87 -3.90 3.51 8.37
C PRO A 87 -4.87 4.04 7.31
N VAL A 88 -6.16 4.20 7.62
CA VAL A 88 -7.13 4.85 6.71
C VAL A 88 -6.75 6.30 6.48
N VAL A 89 -6.46 7.04 7.55
CA VAL A 89 -6.03 8.46 7.54
C VAL A 89 -4.78 8.66 8.40
N ALA A 90 -4.08 9.77 8.18
CA ALA A 90 -2.80 10.03 8.85
C ALA A 90 -2.92 10.47 10.32
N THR A 91 -4.04 11.09 10.71
CA THR A 91 -4.20 11.72 12.03
C THR A 91 -5.04 10.89 13.01
N GLY A 92 -5.01 11.23 14.32
CA GLY A 92 -5.90 10.63 15.33
C GLY A 92 -5.41 9.32 15.95
N TRP A 93 -4.17 8.90 15.69
CA TRP A 93 -3.63 7.60 16.12
C TRP A 93 -2.96 7.62 17.50
N GLU A 94 -2.49 8.78 17.95
CA GLU A 94 -1.64 8.89 19.15
C GLU A 94 -2.23 8.20 20.40
N PRO A 95 -3.52 8.32 20.75
CA PRO A 95 -4.06 7.68 21.95
C PRO A 95 -3.95 6.15 21.92
N VAL A 96 -4.39 5.51 20.83
CA VAL A 96 -4.39 4.03 20.74
C VAL A 96 -2.97 3.46 20.59
N LEU A 97 -2.06 4.23 19.99
CA LEU A 97 -0.65 3.82 19.91
C LEU A 97 0.05 3.91 21.27
N LYS A 98 -0.34 4.86 22.14
CA LYS A 98 0.11 4.89 23.53
C LYS A 98 -0.40 3.68 24.31
N GLU A 99 -1.65 3.28 24.11
CA GLU A 99 -2.21 2.07 24.71
C GLU A 99 -1.41 0.81 24.31
N ALA A 100 -1.03 0.68 23.04
CA ALA A 100 -0.18 -0.42 22.56
C ALA A 100 1.24 -0.36 23.16
N LYS A 101 1.85 0.84 23.25
CA LYS A 101 3.17 1.06 23.85
C LYS A 101 3.17 0.71 25.34
N ASP A 102 2.15 1.13 26.09
CA ASP A 102 2.01 0.85 27.51
C ASP A 102 1.85 -0.65 27.79
N ALA A 103 1.28 -1.39 26.82
CA ALA A 103 1.20 -2.86 26.82
C ALA A 103 2.47 -3.54 26.27
N GLU A 104 3.53 -2.80 25.96
CA GLU A 104 4.79 -3.28 25.37
C GLU A 104 4.62 -4.04 24.05
N ILE A 105 3.56 -3.72 23.29
CA ILE A 105 3.28 -4.33 21.97
C ILE A 105 3.81 -3.42 20.86
N PRO A 106 4.84 -3.84 20.10
CA PRO A 106 5.40 -3.07 19.01
C PRO A 106 4.42 -2.91 17.86
N VAL A 107 4.34 -1.69 17.31
CA VAL A 107 3.47 -1.34 16.18
C VAL A 107 4.31 -1.08 14.94
N PHE A 108 3.90 -1.63 13.80
CA PHE A 108 4.49 -1.45 12.48
C PHE A 108 3.44 -0.84 11.53
N LEU A 109 3.83 0.16 10.77
CA LEU A 109 2.95 0.79 9.79
C LEU A 109 3.23 0.23 8.40
N LEU A 110 2.18 -0.13 7.67
CA LEU A 110 2.25 -0.68 6.32
C LEU A 110 1.59 0.27 5.33
N ASP A 111 2.19 0.43 4.15
CA ASP A 111 1.70 1.23 3.03
C ASP A 111 1.58 2.73 3.36
N ARG A 112 0.92 3.10 4.44
CA ARG A 112 0.58 4.48 4.79
C ARG A 112 1.27 4.93 6.07
N SER A 113 1.67 6.19 6.13
CA SER A 113 2.24 6.82 7.32
C SER A 113 1.18 7.53 8.16
N ILE A 114 1.57 7.87 9.39
CA ILE A 114 0.74 8.63 10.33
C ILE A 114 1.44 9.92 10.75
N ASP A 115 0.63 10.91 11.11
CA ASP A 115 1.09 12.18 11.68
C ASP A 115 0.94 12.15 13.21
N VAL A 116 2.00 11.73 13.88
CA VAL A 116 2.15 11.78 15.34
C VAL A 116 3.45 12.45 15.71
N LYS A 117 3.46 13.21 16.81
CA LYS A 117 4.66 13.91 17.26
C LYS A 117 5.71 12.93 17.84
N ASP A 118 5.25 12.00 18.66
CA ASP A 118 6.13 10.99 19.27
C ASP A 118 6.34 9.81 18.31
N LYS A 119 7.46 9.83 17.60
CA LYS A 119 7.84 8.74 16.67
C LYS A 119 8.23 7.43 17.38
N SER A 120 8.35 7.42 18.73
CA SER A 120 8.59 6.19 19.48
C SER A 120 7.34 5.30 19.62
N LEU A 121 6.16 5.79 19.19
CA LEU A 121 4.89 5.06 19.24
C LEU A 121 4.77 3.95 18.20
N TYR A 122 5.70 3.88 17.24
CA TYR A 122 5.76 2.78 16.26
C TYR A 122 7.22 2.43 15.95
N MET A 123 7.43 1.23 15.44
CA MET A 123 8.76 0.70 15.13
C MET A 123 9.28 1.26 13.81
N THR A 124 8.55 1.05 12.74
CA THR A 124 8.88 1.47 11.37
C THR A 124 7.63 1.72 10.55
N THR A 125 7.78 2.44 9.44
CA THR A 125 6.81 2.47 8.34
C THR A 125 7.44 1.78 7.14
N VAL A 126 6.78 0.74 6.61
CA VAL A 126 7.12 0.12 5.33
C VAL A 126 6.17 0.68 4.27
N THR A 127 6.69 1.44 3.32
CA THR A 127 5.90 2.15 2.30
C THR A 127 6.74 2.39 1.05
N ALA A 128 6.18 3.04 0.02
CA ALA A 128 6.95 3.60 -1.09
C ALA A 128 7.21 5.10 -0.91
N ASP A 129 8.04 5.67 -1.78
CA ASP A 129 8.13 7.14 -1.92
C ASP A 129 6.93 7.63 -2.74
N ASN A 130 5.84 7.94 -2.05
CA ASN A 130 4.58 8.36 -2.67
C ASN A 130 4.69 9.72 -3.39
N ILE A 131 5.62 10.59 -2.97
CA ILE A 131 5.92 11.83 -3.70
C ILE A 131 6.57 11.48 -5.04
N LEU A 132 7.54 10.57 -5.04
CA LEU A 132 8.18 10.07 -6.26
C LEU A 132 7.16 9.41 -7.20
N GLU A 133 6.20 8.63 -6.68
CA GLU A 133 5.16 8.01 -7.49
C GLU A 133 4.35 9.05 -8.28
N GLY A 134 3.82 10.06 -7.60
CA GLY A 134 3.10 11.15 -8.25
C GLY A 134 3.99 11.92 -9.25
N LYS A 135 5.25 12.14 -8.87
CA LYS A 135 6.23 12.83 -9.73
C LYS A 135 6.52 12.05 -11.01
N LEU A 136 6.66 10.72 -10.95
CA LEU A 136 6.91 9.89 -12.14
C LEU A 136 5.79 10.00 -13.18
N ILE A 137 4.52 10.03 -12.75
CA ILE A 137 3.38 10.26 -13.67
C ILE A 137 3.41 11.67 -14.23
N GLY A 138 3.70 12.67 -13.42
CA GLY A 138 3.79 14.07 -13.90
C GLY A 138 4.95 14.28 -14.87
N ASP A 139 6.13 13.74 -14.59
CA ASP A 139 7.31 13.81 -15.48
C ASP A 139 7.07 13.07 -16.82
N TRP A 140 6.35 11.93 -16.77
CA TRP A 140 5.90 11.24 -17.98
C TRP A 140 4.95 12.14 -18.79
N LEU A 141 3.94 12.74 -18.16
CA LEU A 141 2.97 13.59 -18.85
C LEU A 141 3.67 14.78 -19.53
N VAL A 142 4.61 15.45 -18.84
CA VAL A 142 5.36 16.58 -19.42
C VAL A 142 6.05 16.19 -20.72
N LYS A 143 6.65 14.99 -20.77
CA LYS A 143 7.30 14.45 -21.98
C LYS A 143 6.27 14.10 -23.05
N GLU A 144 5.17 13.44 -22.67
CA GLU A 144 4.14 12.96 -23.60
C GLU A 144 3.44 14.10 -24.33
N VAL A 145 3.07 15.17 -23.62
CA VAL A 145 2.39 16.31 -24.25
C VAL A 145 3.33 17.21 -25.05
N ASN A 146 4.62 17.16 -24.78
CA ASN A 146 5.67 17.87 -25.52
C ASN A 146 5.31 19.35 -25.80
N GLY A 147 4.96 20.11 -24.76
CA GLY A 147 4.63 21.53 -24.82
C GLY A 147 3.19 21.85 -25.30
N LYS A 148 2.41 20.85 -25.73
CA LYS A 148 1.00 21.09 -26.11
C LYS A 148 0.16 21.37 -24.86
N PRO A 149 -0.91 22.21 -24.96
CA PRO A 149 -1.84 22.42 -23.86
C PRO A 149 -2.49 21.11 -23.39
N CYS A 150 -2.54 20.91 -22.07
CA CYS A 150 -3.14 19.73 -21.47
C CYS A 150 -3.90 20.08 -20.19
N ASN A 151 -5.21 19.91 -20.22
CA ASN A 151 -6.05 20.00 -19.05
C ASN A 151 -6.16 18.62 -18.39
N VAL A 152 -5.74 18.53 -17.14
CA VAL A 152 -5.75 17.32 -16.34
C VAL A 152 -6.94 17.33 -15.37
N VAL A 153 -7.63 16.19 -15.26
CA VAL A 153 -8.56 15.93 -14.16
C VAL A 153 -7.93 14.91 -13.20
N GLU A 154 -8.06 15.14 -11.90
CA GLU A 154 -7.42 14.34 -10.86
C GLU A 154 -8.45 13.57 -10.03
N LEU A 155 -8.29 12.25 -9.95
CA LEU A 155 -9.02 11.35 -9.06
C LEU A 155 -8.13 11.07 -7.85
N GLN A 156 -8.39 11.76 -6.74
CA GLN A 156 -7.63 11.59 -5.51
C GLN A 156 -8.07 10.32 -4.76
N GLY A 157 -7.18 9.77 -3.95
CA GLY A 157 -7.53 8.75 -2.97
C GLY A 157 -8.36 9.29 -1.80
N THR A 158 -8.49 8.47 -0.75
CA THR A 158 -9.22 8.81 0.47
C THR A 158 -8.67 10.10 1.09
N VAL A 159 -9.56 11.02 1.40
CA VAL A 159 -9.20 12.31 2.03
C VAL A 159 -8.51 12.07 3.38
N GLY A 160 -7.36 12.69 3.58
CA GLY A 160 -6.56 12.55 4.80
C GLY A 160 -5.62 11.33 4.83
N ALA A 161 -5.64 10.47 3.80
CA ALA A 161 -4.63 9.41 3.65
C ALA A 161 -3.29 10.00 3.22
N SER A 162 -2.19 9.60 3.87
CA SER A 162 -0.84 10.11 3.58
C SER A 162 -0.45 9.93 2.12
N VAL A 163 -0.71 8.75 1.56
CA VAL A 163 -0.40 8.42 0.15
C VAL A 163 -1.14 9.31 -0.85
N ALA A 164 -2.40 9.70 -0.56
CA ALA A 164 -3.15 10.61 -1.43
C ALA A 164 -2.57 12.04 -1.38
N ILE A 165 -2.17 12.50 -0.20
CA ILE A 165 -1.53 13.81 -0.01
C ILE A 165 -0.20 13.87 -0.78
N ASP A 166 0.64 12.85 -0.63
CA ASP A 166 1.98 12.80 -1.21
C ASP A 166 1.95 12.61 -2.73
N ARG A 167 1.09 11.74 -3.27
CA ARG A 167 0.90 11.54 -4.72
C ARG A 167 0.42 12.82 -5.41
N LYS A 168 -0.53 13.53 -4.79
CA LYS A 168 -0.97 14.86 -5.26
C LYS A 168 0.19 15.84 -5.30
N LYS A 169 0.96 15.93 -4.21
CA LYS A 169 2.12 16.81 -4.11
C LYS A 169 3.15 16.49 -5.18
N GLY A 170 3.53 15.22 -5.34
CA GLY A 170 4.52 14.79 -6.32
C GLY A 170 4.14 15.14 -7.75
N PHE A 171 2.88 14.87 -8.14
CA PHE A 171 2.38 15.25 -9.46
C PHE A 171 2.41 16.77 -9.69
N ALA A 172 1.95 17.55 -8.71
CA ALA A 172 1.96 19.01 -8.79
C ALA A 172 3.39 19.57 -8.90
N GLU A 173 4.37 19.00 -8.18
CA GLU A 173 5.78 19.38 -8.27
C GLU A 173 6.36 19.09 -9.67
N ALA A 174 6.02 17.97 -10.28
CA ALA A 174 6.49 17.59 -11.61
C ALA A 174 6.03 18.57 -12.71
N ILE A 175 4.76 18.97 -12.65
CA ILE A 175 4.18 19.87 -13.68
C ILE A 175 4.39 21.36 -13.39
N LYS A 176 5.01 21.72 -12.26
CA LYS A 176 5.18 23.12 -11.81
C LYS A 176 5.79 24.04 -12.87
N ASN A 177 6.75 23.52 -13.63
CA ASN A 177 7.46 24.29 -14.67
C ASN A 177 6.90 24.06 -16.09
N ALA A 178 5.72 23.43 -16.20
CA ALA A 178 5.02 23.15 -17.45
C ALA A 178 3.69 23.93 -17.50
N PRO A 179 3.69 25.26 -17.79
CA PRO A 179 2.51 26.11 -17.72
C PRO A 179 1.39 25.74 -18.71
N ASN A 180 1.72 24.90 -19.69
CA ASN A 180 0.78 24.30 -20.63
C ASN A 180 -0.05 23.17 -20.03
N ILE A 181 0.31 22.63 -18.84
CA ILE A 181 -0.43 21.57 -18.12
C ILE A 181 -1.17 22.22 -16.94
N LYS A 182 -2.48 21.97 -16.84
CA LYS A 182 -3.32 22.55 -15.79
C LYS A 182 -4.23 21.49 -15.19
N ILE A 183 -4.24 21.35 -13.85
CA ILE A 183 -5.26 20.56 -13.16
C ILE A 183 -6.52 21.42 -13.10
N ILE A 184 -7.54 21.05 -13.90
CA ILE A 184 -8.80 21.81 -13.99
C ILE A 184 -9.89 21.28 -13.06
N ARG A 185 -9.81 20.02 -12.65
CA ARG A 185 -10.71 19.34 -11.71
C ARG A 185 -9.93 18.39 -10.82
N SER A 186 -10.35 18.29 -9.57
CA SER A 186 -9.73 17.37 -8.60
C SER A 186 -10.78 16.99 -7.55
N GLN A 187 -11.03 15.67 -7.40
CA GLN A 187 -12.00 15.14 -6.45
C GLN A 187 -11.59 13.74 -5.97
N SER A 188 -11.97 13.39 -4.73
CA SER A 188 -11.73 12.05 -4.19
C SER A 188 -12.61 11.01 -4.86
N GLY A 189 -11.99 9.91 -5.26
CA GLY A 189 -12.63 8.65 -5.66
C GLY A 189 -12.41 7.53 -4.64
N ASP A 190 -11.91 7.88 -3.44
CA ASP A 190 -11.75 7.00 -2.27
C ASP A 190 -11.02 5.68 -2.56
N PHE A 191 -10.12 5.67 -3.57
CA PHE A 191 -9.41 4.51 -4.08
C PHE A 191 -10.31 3.38 -4.64
N THR A 192 -11.60 3.62 -4.85
CA THR A 192 -12.54 2.62 -5.36
C THR A 192 -12.82 2.78 -6.85
N ARG A 193 -13.00 1.66 -7.56
CA ARG A 193 -13.34 1.65 -8.98
C ARG A 193 -14.66 2.35 -9.27
N SER A 194 -15.69 2.04 -8.48
CA SER A 194 -17.03 2.62 -8.65
C SER A 194 -17.04 4.13 -8.47
N LYS A 195 -16.33 4.62 -7.45
CA LYS A 195 -16.25 6.07 -7.20
C LYS A 195 -15.39 6.76 -8.23
N GLY A 196 -14.29 6.13 -8.67
CA GLY A 196 -13.48 6.62 -9.79
C GLY A 196 -14.30 6.81 -11.06
N LYS A 197 -15.18 5.83 -11.39
CA LYS A 197 -16.12 5.94 -12.50
C LYS A 197 -17.10 7.11 -12.32
N GLU A 198 -17.80 7.16 -11.19
CA GLU A 198 -18.78 8.21 -10.87
C GLU A 198 -18.18 9.63 -10.99
N VAL A 199 -17.01 9.84 -10.41
CA VAL A 199 -16.33 11.13 -10.45
C VAL A 199 -15.88 11.48 -11.87
N MET A 200 -15.36 10.51 -12.63
CA MET A 200 -14.97 10.75 -14.03
C MET A 200 -16.17 11.07 -14.93
N GLU A 201 -17.32 10.42 -14.75
CA GLU A 201 -18.57 10.77 -15.43
C GLU A 201 -18.98 12.22 -15.18
N SER A 202 -18.85 12.67 -13.92
CA SER A 202 -19.10 14.05 -13.52
C SER A 202 -18.14 15.04 -14.22
N PHE A 203 -16.85 14.69 -14.28
CA PHE A 203 -15.84 15.51 -14.98
C PHE A 203 -16.10 15.58 -16.48
N ILE A 204 -16.40 14.46 -17.13
CA ILE A 204 -16.73 14.41 -18.55
C ILE A 204 -17.92 15.33 -18.86
N LYS A 205 -18.98 15.24 -18.06
CA LYS A 205 -20.17 16.08 -18.22
C LYS A 205 -19.85 17.57 -18.04
N ALA A 206 -19.04 17.91 -17.05
CA ALA A 206 -18.68 19.30 -16.75
C ALA A 206 -17.72 19.92 -17.77
N GLU A 207 -16.93 19.10 -18.47
CA GLU A 207 -15.86 19.52 -19.37
C GLU A 207 -16.21 19.24 -20.84
N ASN A 208 -17.33 19.79 -21.30
CA ASN A 208 -17.76 19.74 -22.70
C ASN A 208 -17.80 18.29 -23.27
N ASN A 209 -18.46 17.39 -22.56
CA ASN A 209 -18.47 15.95 -22.86
C ASN A 209 -17.07 15.35 -23.02
N GLY A 210 -16.14 15.77 -22.17
CA GLY A 210 -14.77 15.29 -22.11
C GLY A 210 -13.81 15.95 -23.11
N LYS A 211 -14.29 16.78 -24.04
CA LYS A 211 -13.46 17.41 -25.09
C LYS A 211 -12.41 18.38 -24.53
N ASN A 212 -12.61 18.91 -23.32
CA ASN A 212 -11.67 19.78 -22.66
C ASN A 212 -10.62 19.03 -21.84
N ILE A 213 -10.75 17.71 -21.69
CA ILE A 213 -9.88 16.89 -20.86
C ILE A 213 -8.81 16.25 -21.75
N CYS A 214 -7.54 16.50 -21.41
CA CYS A 214 -6.40 15.86 -22.05
C CYS A 214 -5.99 14.56 -21.33
N MET A 215 -6.07 14.57 -20.00
CA MET A 215 -5.63 13.43 -19.18
C MET A 215 -6.46 13.28 -17.91
N VAL A 216 -6.68 12.05 -17.50
CA VAL A 216 -7.06 11.69 -16.13
C VAL A 216 -5.84 11.15 -15.38
N TYR A 217 -5.50 11.78 -14.25
CA TYR A 217 -4.55 11.30 -13.27
C TYR A 217 -5.31 10.68 -12.10
N ALA A 218 -5.14 9.40 -11.85
CA ALA A 218 -5.77 8.70 -10.74
C ALA A 218 -4.70 8.24 -9.72
N HIS A 219 -4.99 8.41 -8.44
CA HIS A 219 -4.05 8.01 -7.39
C HIS A 219 -3.94 6.49 -7.21
N ASN A 220 -4.79 5.69 -7.91
CA ASN A 220 -4.60 4.26 -8.02
C ASN A 220 -5.22 3.67 -9.30
N ASP A 221 -4.88 2.40 -9.58
CA ASP A 221 -5.31 1.69 -10.78
C ASP A 221 -6.82 1.39 -10.77
N ASP A 222 -7.44 1.06 -9.62
CA ASP A 222 -8.88 0.83 -9.56
C ASP A 222 -9.68 2.05 -10.00
N MET A 223 -9.31 3.24 -9.55
CA MET A 223 -9.99 4.47 -9.99
C MET A 223 -9.78 4.74 -11.48
N VAL A 224 -8.57 4.51 -12.03
CA VAL A 224 -8.36 4.73 -13.47
C VAL A 224 -9.11 3.71 -14.32
N ILE A 225 -9.21 2.46 -13.90
CA ILE A 225 -10.05 1.45 -14.60
C ILE A 225 -11.53 1.87 -14.57
N GLY A 226 -12.02 2.42 -13.46
CA GLY A 226 -13.35 3.04 -13.41
C GLY A 226 -13.49 4.23 -14.36
N ALA A 227 -12.49 5.10 -14.42
CA ALA A 227 -12.45 6.24 -15.34
C ALA A 227 -12.43 5.80 -16.81
N ILE A 228 -11.65 4.77 -17.15
CA ILE A 228 -11.61 4.16 -18.50
C ILE A 228 -13.02 3.72 -18.92
N GLN A 229 -13.78 3.08 -18.02
CA GLN A 229 -15.15 2.70 -18.30
C GLN A 229 -16.04 3.93 -18.57
N ALA A 230 -15.97 4.98 -17.76
CA ALA A 230 -16.72 6.22 -17.95
C ALA A 230 -16.38 6.91 -19.29
N ILE A 231 -15.11 6.93 -19.68
CA ILE A 231 -14.63 7.49 -20.95
C ILE A 231 -15.23 6.72 -22.13
N LYS A 232 -15.24 5.38 -22.08
CA LYS A 232 -15.83 4.51 -23.12
C LYS A 232 -17.34 4.71 -23.23
N GLU A 233 -18.05 4.79 -22.11
CA GLU A 233 -19.51 5.02 -22.07
C GLU A 233 -19.90 6.41 -22.63
N ALA A 234 -18.98 7.40 -22.53
CA ALA A 234 -19.15 8.71 -23.17
C ALA A 234 -18.84 8.71 -24.68
N GLY A 235 -18.48 7.57 -25.27
CA GLY A 235 -18.12 7.45 -26.68
C GLY A 235 -16.72 7.96 -27.01
N LEU A 236 -15.87 8.17 -26.00
CA LEU A 236 -14.48 8.58 -26.14
C LEU A 236 -13.54 7.37 -26.08
N LYS A 237 -12.31 7.54 -26.55
CA LYS A 237 -11.27 6.51 -26.56
C LYS A 237 -10.28 6.76 -25.45
N PRO A 238 -10.32 5.98 -24.32
CA PRO A 238 -9.31 6.08 -23.30
C PRO A 238 -7.93 5.74 -23.88
N GLY A 239 -6.89 6.36 -23.34
CA GLY A 239 -5.53 6.24 -23.83
C GLY A 239 -5.23 7.02 -25.13
N LYS A 240 -6.23 7.57 -25.79
CA LYS A 240 -6.11 8.31 -27.07
C LYS A 240 -6.74 9.69 -27.02
N ASP A 241 -8.06 9.76 -26.80
CA ASP A 241 -8.78 11.03 -26.68
C ASP A 241 -8.52 11.67 -25.31
N ILE A 242 -8.42 10.83 -24.27
CA ILE A 242 -8.04 11.19 -22.91
C ILE A 242 -6.92 10.24 -22.45
N LEU A 243 -5.75 10.79 -22.21
CA LEU A 243 -4.63 10.04 -21.62
C LEU A 243 -4.96 9.60 -20.20
N THR A 244 -4.36 8.49 -19.77
CA THR A 244 -4.59 7.92 -18.44
C THR A 244 -3.27 7.66 -17.74
N GLY A 245 -3.17 8.06 -16.49
CA GLY A 245 -2.01 7.76 -15.65
C GLY A 245 -2.45 7.41 -14.23
N SER A 246 -1.83 6.39 -13.63
CA SER A 246 -2.21 5.89 -12.30
C SER A 246 -1.04 5.32 -11.52
N ILE A 247 -1.31 4.82 -10.32
CA ILE A 247 -0.36 4.17 -9.44
C ILE A 247 -0.98 2.85 -8.98
N ASP A 248 -0.20 1.87 -8.71
CA ASP A 248 -0.25 0.51 -8.20
C ASP A 248 0.60 -0.41 -9.08
N GLY A 249 0.42 -0.40 -10.42
CA GLY A 249 1.26 -1.12 -11.36
C GLY A 249 1.36 -2.61 -11.06
N VAL A 250 0.24 -3.24 -10.64
CA VAL A 250 0.15 -4.67 -10.33
C VAL A 250 -0.92 -5.35 -11.19
N PRO A 251 -0.91 -6.69 -11.34
CA PRO A 251 -1.84 -7.41 -12.22
C PRO A 251 -3.32 -7.23 -11.86
N VAL A 252 -3.63 -6.86 -10.64
CA VAL A 252 -4.98 -6.57 -10.17
C VAL A 252 -5.08 -5.08 -9.85
N PRO A 253 -5.97 -4.33 -10.48
CA PRO A 253 -7.20 -4.70 -11.21
C PRO A 253 -7.11 -4.68 -12.75
N ASP A 254 -6.21 -5.37 -13.36
CA ASP A 254 -6.09 -5.49 -14.83
C ASP A 254 -5.48 -4.27 -15.56
N ILE A 255 -4.66 -3.47 -14.88
CA ILE A 255 -4.03 -2.28 -15.50
C ILE A 255 -3.14 -2.65 -16.68
N TYR A 256 -2.39 -3.76 -16.59
CA TYR A 256 -1.55 -4.22 -17.70
C TYR A 256 -2.37 -4.63 -18.93
N LYS A 257 -3.55 -5.26 -18.70
CA LYS A 257 -4.45 -5.56 -19.80
C LYS A 257 -4.96 -4.28 -20.46
N ALA A 258 -5.35 -3.27 -19.68
CA ALA A 258 -5.77 -1.97 -20.22
C ALA A 258 -4.63 -1.29 -21.00
N MET A 259 -3.36 -1.42 -20.56
CA MET A 259 -2.21 -0.94 -21.33
C MET A 259 -2.02 -1.70 -22.65
N ILE A 260 -2.12 -3.03 -22.63
CA ILE A 260 -2.01 -3.88 -23.84
C ILE A 260 -3.11 -3.55 -24.85
N ASP A 261 -4.32 -3.27 -24.36
CA ASP A 261 -5.47 -2.88 -25.19
C ASP A 261 -5.39 -1.42 -25.68
N GLY A 262 -4.37 -0.64 -25.22
CA GLY A 262 -4.17 0.77 -25.57
C GLY A 262 -5.14 1.73 -24.88
N GLU A 263 -5.74 1.31 -23.77
CA GLU A 263 -6.71 2.07 -22.95
C GLU A 263 -6.05 2.76 -21.75
N ALA A 264 -4.86 2.28 -21.32
CA ALA A 264 -4.06 2.90 -20.28
C ALA A 264 -2.66 3.23 -20.81
N ASN A 265 -2.10 4.39 -20.37
CA ASN A 265 -0.84 4.90 -20.89
C ASN A 265 0.32 4.77 -19.91
N ALA A 266 0.09 4.91 -18.62
CA ALA A 266 1.14 4.85 -17.61
C ALA A 266 0.59 4.37 -16.27
N SER A 267 1.36 3.53 -15.56
CA SER A 267 1.12 3.23 -14.14
C SER A 267 2.46 3.10 -13.42
N VAL A 268 2.53 3.60 -12.19
CA VAL A 268 3.71 3.46 -11.33
C VAL A 268 3.50 2.33 -10.35
N GLU A 269 4.47 1.43 -10.27
CA GLU A 269 4.42 0.30 -9.36
C GLU A 269 4.44 0.72 -7.90
N LEU A 270 3.52 0.17 -7.13
CA LEU A 270 3.52 0.04 -5.69
C LEU A 270 3.39 -1.45 -5.35
N THR A 271 4.45 -2.06 -4.85
CA THR A 271 4.37 -3.48 -4.47
C THR A 271 3.38 -3.68 -3.32
N PRO A 272 2.49 -4.69 -3.36
CA PRO A 272 1.64 -5.01 -2.21
C PRO A 272 2.38 -5.77 -1.10
N ASN A 273 3.66 -6.14 -1.30
CA ASN A 273 4.46 -6.81 -0.28
C ASN A 273 5.05 -5.80 0.72
N MET A 274 4.20 -5.21 1.53
CA MET A 274 4.61 -4.39 2.69
C MET A 274 4.86 -5.24 3.93
N ALA A 275 4.16 -6.36 4.06
CA ALA A 275 4.26 -7.22 5.24
C ALA A 275 5.58 -7.99 5.33
N GLY A 276 6.18 -8.41 4.20
CA GLY A 276 7.45 -9.14 4.19
C GLY A 276 8.56 -8.42 4.96
N PRO A 277 8.94 -7.20 4.56
CA PRO A 277 9.95 -6.40 5.28
C PRO A 277 9.55 -6.09 6.73
N ALA A 278 8.25 -5.94 7.03
CA ALA A 278 7.79 -5.71 8.39
C ALA A 278 7.95 -6.96 9.27
N PHE A 279 7.67 -8.16 8.74
CA PHE A 279 7.95 -9.41 9.44
C PHE A 279 9.45 -9.63 9.65
N ASP A 280 10.29 -9.35 8.66
CA ASP A 280 11.75 -9.45 8.79
C ASP A 280 12.25 -8.55 9.93
N ALA A 281 11.74 -7.32 10.00
CA ALA A 281 12.05 -6.38 11.08
C ALA A 281 11.55 -6.86 12.45
N LEU A 282 10.33 -7.43 12.52
CA LEU A 282 9.77 -7.99 13.74
C LEU A 282 10.58 -9.18 14.25
N GLU A 283 10.89 -10.14 13.38
CA GLU A 283 11.67 -11.34 13.75
C GLU A 283 13.05 -10.95 14.26
N LYS A 284 13.72 -10.02 13.62
CA LYS A 284 15.02 -9.51 14.07
C LYS A 284 14.92 -8.82 15.43
N TYR A 285 13.92 -7.97 15.62
CA TYR A 285 13.66 -7.31 16.90
C TYR A 285 13.40 -8.31 18.02
N LYS A 286 12.55 -9.32 17.78
CA LYS A 286 12.24 -10.38 18.78
C LYS A 286 13.45 -11.27 19.09
N LYS A 287 14.34 -11.49 18.12
CA LYS A 287 15.52 -12.35 18.26
C LYS A 287 16.64 -11.70 19.08
N ASP A 288 16.95 -10.44 18.80
CA ASP A 288 18.17 -9.80 19.32
C ASP A 288 17.98 -8.34 19.78
N GLY A 289 16.73 -7.83 19.78
CA GLY A 289 16.41 -6.46 20.18
C GLY A 289 16.82 -5.39 19.16
N THR A 290 17.23 -5.77 17.94
CA THR A 290 17.62 -4.79 16.92
C THR A 290 16.42 -3.95 16.49
N MET A 291 16.53 -2.63 16.70
CA MET A 291 15.52 -1.67 16.25
C MET A 291 15.61 -1.49 14.74
N PRO A 292 14.47 -1.55 14.02
CA PRO A 292 14.45 -1.25 12.58
C PRO A 292 14.67 0.25 12.32
N GLU A 293 15.09 0.58 11.10
CA GLU A 293 15.02 1.95 10.59
C GLU A 293 13.58 2.46 10.65
N LYS A 294 13.40 3.77 10.91
CA LYS A 294 12.05 4.36 11.02
C LYS A 294 11.24 4.35 9.73
N LEU A 295 11.92 4.21 8.60
CA LEU A 295 11.31 4.18 7.27
C LEU A 295 12.01 3.11 6.42
N THR A 296 11.24 2.19 5.89
CA THR A 296 11.67 1.22 4.90
C THR A 296 10.94 1.51 3.59
N LEU A 297 11.68 1.94 2.58
CA LEU A 297 11.10 2.25 1.27
C LEU A 297 11.16 1.07 0.33
N THR A 298 10.03 0.75 -0.28
CA THR A 298 9.95 -0.15 -1.43
C THR A 298 10.24 0.63 -2.72
N LYS A 299 10.63 -0.09 -3.78
CA LYS A 299 10.94 0.52 -5.07
C LYS A 299 9.65 0.82 -5.83
N SER A 300 9.61 1.98 -6.49
CA SER A 300 8.58 2.34 -7.47
C SER A 300 9.18 2.40 -8.88
N THR A 301 8.47 1.86 -9.86
CA THR A 301 8.89 1.80 -11.27
C THR A 301 7.74 2.27 -12.15
N LEU A 302 8.02 3.17 -13.09
CA LEU A 302 7.04 3.58 -14.11
C LEU A 302 6.93 2.50 -15.17
N TYR A 303 5.73 2.00 -15.43
CA TYR A 303 5.39 1.08 -16.50
C TYR A 303 4.58 1.76 -17.59
N LEU A 304 4.89 1.40 -18.83
CA LEU A 304 4.28 1.92 -20.04
C LEU A 304 3.74 0.74 -20.88
N PRO A 305 2.90 0.97 -21.90
CA PRO A 305 2.31 -0.09 -22.71
C PRO A 305 3.31 -1.05 -23.36
N ASP A 306 4.50 -0.58 -23.72
CA ASP A 306 5.56 -1.39 -24.34
C ASP A 306 6.13 -2.48 -23.43
N THR A 307 6.12 -2.26 -22.11
CA THR A 307 6.58 -3.23 -21.10
C THR A 307 5.46 -4.02 -20.45
N ALA A 308 4.20 -3.63 -20.65
CA ALA A 308 3.05 -4.16 -19.92
C ALA A 308 2.87 -5.69 -20.04
N LYS A 309 3.11 -6.25 -21.23
CA LYS A 309 2.98 -7.70 -21.46
C LYS A 309 4.05 -8.50 -20.68
N GLU A 310 5.27 -8.03 -20.69
CA GLU A 310 6.38 -8.67 -19.97
C GLU A 310 6.16 -8.60 -18.45
N GLU A 311 5.75 -7.44 -17.94
CA GLU A 311 5.50 -7.24 -16.52
C GLU A 311 4.29 -8.05 -16.02
N LEU A 312 3.23 -8.17 -16.83
CA LEU A 312 2.10 -9.05 -16.52
C LEU A 312 2.55 -10.50 -16.34
N GLU A 313 3.38 -11.03 -17.27
CA GLU A 313 3.87 -12.41 -17.17
C GLU A 313 4.79 -12.61 -15.96
N LYS A 314 5.67 -11.67 -15.65
CA LYS A 314 6.55 -11.71 -14.47
C LYS A 314 5.76 -11.77 -13.16
N LYS A 315 4.65 -11.01 -13.09
CA LYS A 315 3.88 -10.82 -11.85
C LYS A 315 2.73 -11.80 -11.64
N LYS A 316 2.36 -12.59 -12.66
CA LYS A 316 1.28 -13.59 -12.57
C LYS A 316 1.38 -14.53 -11.38
N ASN A 317 2.60 -14.89 -10.97
CA ASN A 317 2.85 -15.89 -9.94
C ASN A 317 3.28 -15.28 -8.58
N MET A 318 3.15 -13.97 -8.42
CA MET A 318 3.57 -13.28 -7.18
C MET A 318 2.52 -13.34 -6.06
N GLY A 319 1.37 -14.00 -6.29
CA GLY A 319 0.31 -14.16 -5.27
C GLY A 319 -0.55 -12.91 -5.03
N TYR A 320 -0.62 -12.04 -6.03
CA TYR A 320 -1.42 -10.81 -6.01
C TYR A 320 -2.90 -11.10 -6.27
#